data_d2fef52f92e7a72de7059b66f48afd5a
#
_entry.id   d2fef52f92e7a72de7059b66f48afd5a
#
_cell.length_a   1.000
_cell.length_b   1.000
_cell.length_c   1.000
_cell.angle_alpha   90.00
_cell.angle_beta   90.00
_cell.angle_gamma   90.00
#
_symmetry.space_group_name_H-M   'P 1'
#
loop_
_entity.id
_entity.type
_entity.pdbx_description
1 polymer ?
#
loop_
_entity_poly.entity_id
_entity_poly.type
_entity_poly.pdbx_seq_one_letter_code
_entity_poly.pdbx_strand_id
1 'polypeptide(L)'
;LCLSYAVYASTRSIISEKEKVCSRINVSINDYEHRKLITNSEIAQLLEAKGLNPIGKSLKRIKVKLIEDALEEHPMVRKAECFKTPGGDVQISIEQRTPVLRIIGYENYYVDDLRKTMPVSQNFAAYVPVASGRVTKKMATGILFDFAEYINNDPFWNNQIEQININDKMKVELVPRVGEQVIIMGDLTRYKQKLEKLKKLYLYGLNEMGWNQYKTINLEYKDQVVCTKK
;
A
#
# COMPACT_ATOMS: atom_id res chain seq x y z
N LEU A 1 54.87 -41.70 -3.86
CA LEU A 1 53.44 -42.05 -3.70
C LEU A 1 52.63 -40.94 -2.99
N CYS A 2 53.15 -40.32 -1.91
CA CYS A 2 52.43 -39.24 -1.19
C CYS A 2 52.33 -37.94 -2.01
N LEU A 3 53.35 -37.55 -2.76
CA LEU A 3 53.36 -36.35 -3.59
C LEU A 3 52.39 -36.45 -4.77
N SER A 4 52.24 -37.62 -5.40
CA SER A 4 51.33 -37.86 -6.49
C SER A 4 49.84 -37.80 -6.03
N TYR A 5 49.55 -38.24 -4.80
CA TYR A 5 48.21 -38.15 -4.23
C TYR A 5 47.82 -36.72 -3.85
N ALA A 6 48.78 -35.94 -3.32
CA ALA A 6 48.57 -34.54 -2.99
C ALA A 6 48.29 -33.68 -4.24
N VAL A 7 49.00 -33.91 -5.33
CA VAL A 7 48.79 -33.26 -6.61
C VAL A 7 47.43 -33.69 -7.22
N TYR A 8 47.08 -34.98 -7.16
CA TYR A 8 45.81 -35.49 -7.62
C TYR A 8 44.65 -34.96 -6.79
N ALA A 9 44.78 -34.88 -5.48
CA ALA A 9 43.75 -34.31 -4.59
C ALA A 9 43.58 -32.81 -4.81
N SER A 10 44.69 -32.07 -5.00
CA SER A 10 44.63 -30.62 -5.29
C SER A 10 44.05 -30.33 -6.68
N THR A 11 44.39 -31.13 -7.70
CA THR A 11 43.79 -30.97 -9.02
C THR A 11 42.30 -31.37 -9.04
N ARG A 12 41.89 -32.38 -8.30
CA ARG A 12 40.47 -32.74 -8.16
C ARG A 12 39.67 -31.67 -7.40
N SER A 13 40.30 -31.01 -6.41
CA SER A 13 39.68 -29.88 -5.71
C SER A 13 39.51 -28.66 -6.61
N ILE A 14 40.44 -28.41 -7.52
CA ILE A 14 40.40 -27.32 -8.51
C ILE A 14 39.39 -27.63 -9.64
N ILE A 15 39.27 -28.90 -10.06
CA ILE A 15 38.32 -29.33 -11.10
C ILE A 15 36.88 -29.44 -10.57
N SER A 16 36.69 -29.53 -9.25
CA SER A 16 35.37 -29.66 -8.60
C SER A 16 34.65 -28.34 -8.34
N GLU A 17 35.20 -27.18 -8.69
CA GLU A 17 34.38 -25.97 -8.83
C GLU A 17 33.66 -25.96 -10.20
N LYS A 18 32.84 -26.97 -10.48
CA LYS A 18 31.80 -26.82 -11.50
C LYS A 18 31.10 -25.50 -11.17
N GLU A 19 31.08 -24.57 -12.12
CA GLU A 19 30.36 -23.31 -11.95
C GLU A 19 28.93 -23.64 -11.52
N LYS A 20 28.61 -23.39 -10.25
CA LYS A 20 27.25 -23.61 -9.74
C LYS A 20 26.30 -22.77 -10.53
N VAL A 21 25.30 -23.41 -11.08
CA VAL A 21 24.24 -22.81 -11.90
C VAL A 21 23.02 -22.59 -11.01
N CYS A 22 22.31 -21.49 -11.21
CA CYS A 22 21.07 -21.27 -10.51
C CYS A 22 20.02 -22.30 -10.91
N SER A 23 19.56 -23.09 -9.94
CA SER A 23 18.58 -24.15 -10.15
C SER A 23 17.15 -23.68 -9.88
N ARG A 24 16.97 -22.77 -8.92
CA ARG A 24 15.64 -22.28 -8.50
C ARG A 24 15.70 -20.83 -8.07
N ILE A 25 14.53 -20.17 -8.21
CA ILE A 25 14.23 -18.88 -7.60
C ILE A 25 13.18 -19.11 -6.51
N ASN A 26 13.48 -18.69 -5.30
CA ASN A 26 12.50 -18.68 -4.21
C ASN A 26 12.09 -17.22 -3.95
N VAL A 27 10.83 -16.90 -4.19
CA VAL A 27 10.29 -15.55 -3.97
C VAL A 27 9.44 -15.58 -2.71
N SER A 28 9.75 -14.67 -1.79
CA SER A 28 8.98 -14.38 -0.59
C SER A 28 8.45 -12.95 -0.68
N ILE A 29 7.13 -12.80 -0.64
CA ILE A 29 6.48 -11.48 -0.62
C ILE A 29 5.97 -11.24 0.79
N ASN A 30 6.47 -10.19 1.44
CA ASN A 30 6.06 -9.83 2.79
C ASN A 30 4.58 -9.41 2.78
N ASP A 31 3.84 -9.79 3.82
CA ASP A 31 2.41 -9.51 4.00
C ASP A 31 1.51 -10.02 2.85
N TYR A 32 1.95 -11.03 2.08
CA TYR A 32 1.19 -11.55 0.94
C TYR A 32 -0.22 -12.01 1.31
N GLU A 33 -0.39 -12.60 2.50
CA GLU A 33 -1.70 -13.07 2.99
C GLU A 33 -2.69 -11.92 3.21
N HIS A 34 -2.20 -10.74 3.55
CA HIS A 34 -3.02 -9.57 3.83
C HIS A 34 -3.10 -8.59 2.65
N ARG A 35 -2.09 -8.60 1.77
CA ARG A 35 -1.98 -7.67 0.64
C ARG A 35 -1.38 -8.37 -0.58
N LYS A 36 -2.20 -8.59 -1.59
CA LYS A 36 -1.78 -9.25 -2.85
C LYS A 36 -1.61 -8.22 -3.97
N LEU A 37 -0.84 -7.15 -3.72
CA LEU A 37 -0.64 -6.08 -4.69
C LEU A 37 0.21 -6.52 -5.88
N ILE A 38 1.13 -7.45 -5.68
CA ILE A 38 1.97 -8.09 -6.70
C ILE A 38 1.99 -9.60 -6.45
N THR A 39 2.12 -10.38 -7.50
CA THR A 39 2.14 -11.85 -7.46
C THR A 39 3.50 -12.42 -7.86
N ASN A 40 3.79 -13.66 -7.47
CA ASN A 40 4.99 -14.37 -7.91
C ASN A 40 5.07 -14.50 -9.44
N SER A 41 3.92 -14.62 -10.10
CA SER A 41 3.85 -14.69 -11.58
C SER A 41 4.29 -13.38 -12.22
N GLU A 42 3.85 -12.23 -11.69
CA GLU A 42 4.25 -10.91 -12.20
C GLU A 42 5.75 -10.67 -11.99
N ILE A 43 6.30 -11.09 -10.84
CA ILE A 43 7.74 -11.03 -10.57
C ILE A 43 8.52 -11.86 -11.59
N ALA A 44 8.09 -13.09 -11.84
CA ALA A 44 8.74 -13.96 -12.83
C ALA A 44 8.68 -13.36 -14.23
N GLN A 45 7.53 -12.85 -14.66
CA GLN A 45 7.33 -12.19 -15.95
C GLN A 45 8.21 -10.93 -16.09
N LEU A 46 8.32 -10.13 -15.03
CA LEU A 46 9.16 -8.93 -15.02
C LEU A 46 10.64 -9.29 -15.21
N LEU A 47 11.13 -10.29 -14.47
CA LEU A 47 12.51 -10.75 -14.59
C LEU A 47 12.81 -11.33 -15.98
N GLU A 48 11.86 -12.05 -16.58
CA GLU A 48 11.99 -12.58 -17.92
C GLU A 48 12.03 -11.46 -18.97
N ALA A 49 11.09 -10.53 -18.90
CA ALA A 49 11.00 -9.40 -19.82
C ALA A 49 12.25 -8.51 -19.79
N LYS A 50 12.90 -8.40 -18.64
CA LYS A 50 14.17 -7.66 -18.49
C LYS A 50 15.42 -8.50 -18.77
N GLY A 51 15.28 -9.80 -19.11
CA GLY A 51 16.41 -10.71 -19.34
C GLY A 51 17.23 -11.01 -18.07
N LEU A 52 16.63 -10.79 -16.90
CA LEU A 52 17.27 -10.94 -15.59
C LEU A 52 16.95 -12.26 -14.91
N ASN A 53 16.15 -13.15 -15.54
CA ASN A 53 15.87 -14.48 -15.01
C ASN A 53 17.20 -15.22 -14.72
N PRO A 54 17.48 -15.59 -13.45
CA PRO A 54 18.75 -16.22 -13.08
C PRO A 54 18.81 -17.72 -13.34
N ILE A 55 17.65 -18.38 -13.59
CA ILE A 55 17.59 -19.84 -13.80
C ILE A 55 18.51 -20.24 -14.97
N GLY A 56 19.32 -21.28 -14.76
CA GLY A 56 20.26 -21.77 -15.76
C GLY A 56 21.53 -20.93 -15.93
N LYS A 57 21.65 -19.78 -15.28
CA LYS A 57 22.86 -18.93 -15.35
C LYS A 57 23.85 -19.29 -14.24
N SER A 58 25.15 -19.17 -14.53
CA SER A 58 26.20 -19.32 -13.52
C SER A 58 26.00 -18.31 -12.39
N LEU A 59 26.05 -18.75 -11.11
CA LEU A 59 25.91 -17.87 -9.95
C LEU A 59 26.93 -16.71 -9.95
N LYS A 60 28.12 -16.90 -10.52
CA LYS A 60 29.15 -15.86 -10.65
C LYS A 60 28.66 -14.71 -11.56
N ARG A 61 27.87 -15.02 -12.60
CA ARG A 61 27.37 -14.06 -13.59
C ARG A 61 26.07 -13.35 -13.17
N ILE A 62 25.35 -13.89 -12.20
CA ILE A 62 24.12 -13.27 -11.69
C ILE A 62 24.47 -12.02 -10.91
N LYS A 63 23.98 -10.86 -11.37
CA LYS A 63 24.14 -9.57 -10.73
C LYS A 63 22.88 -9.28 -9.90
N VAL A 64 22.91 -9.64 -8.62
CA VAL A 64 21.75 -9.50 -7.71
C VAL A 64 21.22 -8.07 -7.65
N LYS A 65 22.12 -7.08 -7.66
CA LYS A 65 21.71 -5.66 -7.63
C LYS A 65 20.85 -5.26 -8.84
N LEU A 66 21.12 -5.78 -10.02
CA LEU A 66 20.29 -5.51 -11.20
C LEU A 66 18.89 -6.13 -11.06
N ILE A 67 18.78 -7.26 -10.37
CA ILE A 67 17.50 -7.90 -10.08
C ILE A 67 16.71 -7.03 -9.08
N GLU A 68 17.35 -6.58 -8.00
CA GLU A 68 16.75 -5.69 -7.01
C GLU A 68 16.27 -4.39 -7.66
N ASP A 69 17.12 -3.69 -8.40
CA ASP A 69 16.78 -2.43 -9.07
C ASP A 69 15.60 -2.61 -10.03
N ALA A 70 15.59 -3.72 -10.80
CA ALA A 70 14.51 -4.02 -11.72
C ALA A 70 13.18 -4.30 -11.02
N LEU A 71 13.21 -4.93 -9.85
CA LEU A 71 12.01 -5.22 -9.05
C LEU A 71 11.51 -3.95 -8.35
N GLU A 72 12.40 -3.08 -7.87
CA GLU A 72 12.05 -1.81 -7.23
C GLU A 72 11.46 -0.77 -8.21
N GLU A 73 11.70 -0.92 -9.52
CA GLU A 73 10.99 -0.14 -10.55
C GLU A 73 9.49 -0.48 -10.64
N HIS A 74 9.08 -1.64 -10.13
CA HIS A 74 7.67 -2.02 -10.15
C HIS A 74 6.85 -1.15 -9.18
N PRO A 75 5.73 -0.54 -9.62
CA PRO A 75 5.01 0.46 -8.83
C PRO A 75 4.40 -0.05 -7.52
N MET A 76 4.29 -1.36 -7.32
CA MET A 76 3.78 -1.99 -6.10
C MET A 76 4.89 -2.41 -5.13
N VAL A 77 6.16 -2.36 -5.56
CA VAL A 77 7.31 -2.78 -4.77
C VAL A 77 7.89 -1.57 -4.03
N ARG A 78 8.15 -1.72 -2.75
CA ARG A 78 8.84 -0.74 -1.92
C ARG A 78 10.33 -1.02 -1.93
N LYS A 79 10.69 -2.29 -1.70
CA LYS A 79 12.06 -2.76 -1.59
C LYS A 79 12.14 -4.20 -2.08
N ALA A 80 13.22 -4.54 -2.74
CA ALA A 80 13.57 -5.90 -3.09
C ALA A 80 14.97 -6.24 -2.59
N GLU A 81 15.12 -7.40 -1.97
CA GLU A 81 16.40 -7.95 -1.55
C GLU A 81 16.63 -9.27 -2.28
N CYS A 82 17.82 -9.42 -2.86
CA CYS A 82 18.17 -10.61 -3.63
C CYS A 82 19.52 -11.14 -3.17
N PHE A 83 19.61 -12.44 -2.90
CA PHE A 83 20.88 -13.06 -2.57
C PHE A 83 20.98 -14.49 -3.12
N LYS A 84 22.21 -14.94 -3.30
CA LYS A 84 22.57 -16.28 -3.77
C LYS A 84 22.81 -17.18 -2.57
N THR A 85 22.24 -18.38 -2.60
CA THR A 85 22.50 -19.38 -1.57
C THR A 85 23.69 -20.26 -1.92
N PRO A 86 24.36 -20.85 -0.93
CA PRO A 86 25.42 -21.85 -1.19
C PRO A 86 24.91 -23.08 -1.95
N GLY A 87 23.61 -23.37 -1.87
CA GLY A 87 22.94 -24.48 -2.55
C GLY A 87 22.73 -24.28 -4.05
N GLY A 88 22.91 -23.05 -4.57
CA GLY A 88 22.69 -22.75 -5.99
C GLY A 88 21.34 -22.11 -6.29
N ASP A 89 20.58 -21.73 -5.28
CA ASP A 89 19.31 -21.03 -5.45
C ASP A 89 19.49 -19.51 -5.34
N VAL A 90 18.60 -18.77 -5.94
CA VAL A 90 18.46 -17.32 -5.77
C VAL A 90 17.22 -17.06 -4.90
N GLN A 91 17.42 -16.35 -3.78
CA GLN A 91 16.35 -15.90 -2.89
C GLN A 91 16.00 -14.45 -3.20
N ILE A 92 14.73 -14.15 -3.32
CA ILE A 92 14.20 -12.80 -3.53
C ILE A 92 13.16 -12.53 -2.45
N SER A 93 13.38 -11.47 -1.67
CA SER A 93 12.42 -10.97 -0.69
C SER A 93 11.85 -9.65 -1.19
N ILE A 94 10.52 -9.54 -1.22
CA ILE A 94 9.80 -8.35 -1.69
C ILE A 94 9.04 -7.73 -0.52
N GLU A 95 9.28 -6.46 -0.28
CA GLU A 95 8.44 -5.61 0.54
C GLU A 95 7.49 -4.83 -0.35
N GLN A 96 6.17 -4.99 -0.13
CA GLN A 96 5.14 -4.28 -0.88
C GLN A 96 4.94 -2.86 -0.33
N ARG A 97 4.52 -1.92 -1.17
CA ARG A 97 4.06 -0.59 -0.73
C ARG A 97 2.77 -0.73 0.07
N THR A 98 2.53 0.20 0.99
CA THR A 98 1.35 0.17 1.88
C THR A 98 0.39 1.29 1.50
N PRO A 99 -0.74 1.00 0.83
CA PRO A 99 -1.76 2.00 0.56
C PRO A 99 -2.38 2.53 1.85
N VAL A 100 -2.64 3.84 1.91
CA VAL A 100 -3.29 4.54 3.04
C VAL A 100 -4.58 5.23 2.61
N LEU A 101 -4.65 5.69 1.37
CA LEU A 101 -5.79 6.43 0.81
C LEU A 101 -6.00 6.02 -0.63
N ARG A 102 -7.25 5.78 -1.03
CA ARG A 102 -7.65 5.55 -2.42
C ARG A 102 -8.32 6.79 -2.99
N ILE A 103 -7.87 7.23 -4.16
CA ILE A 103 -8.50 8.29 -4.92
C ILE A 103 -9.31 7.69 -6.06
N ILE A 104 -10.58 8.10 -6.18
CA ILE A 104 -11.49 7.74 -7.27
C ILE A 104 -11.97 9.04 -7.94
N GLY A 105 -11.65 9.21 -9.22
CA GLY A 105 -12.01 10.40 -9.97
C GLY A 105 -11.56 10.30 -11.41
N TYR A 106 -11.09 11.41 -11.98
CA TYR A 106 -10.50 11.42 -13.32
C TYR A 106 -9.32 10.46 -13.44
N GLU A 107 -8.47 10.40 -12.41
CA GLU A 107 -7.43 9.39 -12.25
C GLU A 107 -7.78 8.53 -11.02
N ASN A 108 -7.60 7.19 -11.14
CA ASN A 108 -7.74 6.27 -10.03
C ASN A 108 -6.37 5.81 -9.56
N TYR A 109 -6.05 6.07 -8.30
CA TYR A 109 -4.76 5.71 -7.73
C TYR A 109 -4.84 5.57 -6.20
N TYR A 110 -3.80 4.98 -5.62
CA TYR A 110 -3.58 5.01 -4.18
C TYR A 110 -2.50 6.04 -3.80
N VAL A 111 -2.53 6.48 -2.56
CA VAL A 111 -1.42 7.15 -1.89
C VAL A 111 -0.89 6.20 -0.83
N ASP A 112 0.41 5.92 -0.86
CA ASP A 112 1.08 5.03 0.09
C ASP A 112 1.49 5.77 1.38
N ASP A 113 1.96 5.01 2.38
CA ASP A 113 2.43 5.50 3.67
C ASP A 113 3.67 6.43 3.58
N LEU A 114 4.34 6.49 2.45
CA LEU A 114 5.39 7.48 2.14
C LEU A 114 4.85 8.69 1.37
N ARG A 115 3.52 8.86 1.29
CA ARG A 115 2.82 9.94 0.56
C ARG A 115 3.11 9.97 -0.93
N LYS A 116 3.50 8.84 -1.51
CA LYS A 116 3.71 8.70 -2.96
C LYS A 116 2.50 8.09 -3.62
N THR A 117 2.15 8.58 -4.80
CA THR A 117 1.08 7.97 -5.60
C THR A 117 1.53 6.62 -6.14
N MET A 118 0.60 5.68 -6.23
CA MET A 118 0.79 4.36 -6.83
C MET A 118 -0.47 3.95 -7.59
N PRO A 119 -0.35 3.21 -8.70
CA PRO A 119 -1.53 2.78 -9.46
C PRO A 119 -2.40 1.83 -8.66
N VAL A 120 -3.62 1.60 -9.13
CA VAL A 120 -4.51 0.58 -8.57
C VAL A 120 -4.01 -0.79 -9.02
N SER A 121 -3.90 -1.72 -8.07
CA SER A 121 -3.59 -3.12 -8.40
C SER A 121 -4.79 -3.79 -9.05
N GLN A 122 -4.54 -4.65 -10.02
CA GLN A 122 -5.57 -5.50 -10.63
C GLN A 122 -5.87 -6.74 -9.77
N ASN A 123 -4.95 -7.11 -8.90
CA ASN A 123 -5.02 -8.33 -8.11
C ASN A 123 -5.70 -8.13 -6.75
N PHE A 124 -5.69 -6.90 -6.24
CA PHE A 124 -6.13 -6.63 -4.87
C PHE A 124 -6.64 -5.21 -4.69
N ALA A 125 -7.77 -5.08 -4.00
CA ALA A 125 -8.31 -3.79 -3.55
C ALA A 125 -7.99 -3.60 -2.06
N ALA A 126 -7.14 -2.62 -1.75
CA ALA A 126 -6.82 -2.31 -0.37
C ALA A 126 -8.03 -1.72 0.36
N TYR A 127 -8.28 -2.20 1.59
CA TYR A 127 -9.30 -1.64 2.46
C TYR A 127 -8.74 -0.40 3.16
N VAL A 128 -8.93 0.74 2.52
CA VAL A 128 -8.47 2.05 2.98
C VAL A 128 -9.55 3.10 2.70
N PRO A 129 -9.55 4.26 3.41
CA PRO A 129 -10.46 5.34 3.12
C PRO A 129 -10.45 5.72 1.64
N VAL A 130 -11.63 6.01 1.09
CA VAL A 130 -11.81 6.41 -0.31
C VAL A 130 -12.10 7.90 -0.38
N ALA A 131 -11.36 8.63 -1.23
CA ALA A 131 -11.67 10.01 -1.53
C ALA A 131 -12.06 10.20 -2.99
N SER A 132 -13.06 11.04 -3.23
CA SER A 132 -13.63 11.32 -4.55
C SER A 132 -13.90 12.81 -4.77
N GLY A 133 -14.33 13.17 -5.97
CA GLY A 133 -14.65 14.55 -6.35
C GLY A 133 -13.42 15.33 -6.81
N ARG A 134 -13.31 16.61 -6.46
CA ARG A 134 -12.23 17.50 -6.92
C ARG A 134 -10.94 17.32 -6.13
N VAL A 135 -10.38 16.13 -6.14
CA VAL A 135 -9.12 15.84 -5.45
C VAL A 135 -7.93 16.17 -6.33
N THR A 136 -7.06 17.08 -5.86
CA THR A 136 -5.75 17.33 -6.50
C THR A 136 -4.67 16.41 -5.90
N LYS A 137 -3.61 16.10 -6.66
CA LYS A 137 -2.48 15.31 -6.15
C LYS A 137 -1.86 15.94 -4.90
N LYS A 138 -1.75 17.27 -4.85
CA LYS A 138 -1.25 18.01 -3.68
C LYS A 138 -2.14 17.81 -2.44
N MET A 139 -3.46 17.80 -2.60
CA MET A 139 -4.37 17.49 -1.49
C MET A 139 -4.24 16.03 -1.06
N ALA A 140 -4.22 15.12 -2.01
CA ALA A 140 -4.16 13.68 -1.75
C ALA A 140 -2.90 13.27 -0.98
N THR A 141 -1.74 13.86 -1.29
CA THR A 141 -0.46 13.57 -0.63
C THR A 141 -0.17 14.47 0.58
N GLY A 142 -1.04 15.45 0.85
CA GLY A 142 -0.95 16.39 1.96
C GLY A 142 -2.06 16.20 2.99
N ILE A 143 -2.89 17.22 3.19
CA ILE A 143 -3.88 17.28 4.27
C ILE A 143 -4.91 16.13 4.22
N LEU A 144 -5.26 15.67 3.02
CA LEU A 144 -6.21 14.57 2.86
C LEU A 144 -5.59 13.23 3.27
N PHE A 145 -4.29 13.05 3.05
CA PHE A 145 -3.53 11.93 3.57
C PHE A 145 -3.55 11.91 5.10
N ASP A 146 -3.20 13.04 5.76
CA ASP A 146 -3.20 13.16 7.23
C ASP A 146 -4.58 12.82 7.82
N PHE A 147 -5.63 13.27 7.15
CA PHE A 147 -6.99 13.01 7.56
C PHE A 147 -7.38 11.53 7.37
N ALA A 148 -7.04 10.93 6.23
CA ALA A 148 -7.30 9.52 5.95
C ALA A 148 -6.53 8.60 6.91
N GLU A 149 -5.26 8.92 7.17
CA GLU A 149 -4.43 8.19 8.15
C GLU A 149 -5.03 8.26 9.55
N TYR A 150 -5.50 9.43 9.97
CA TYR A 150 -6.19 9.60 11.25
C TYR A 150 -7.45 8.75 11.35
N ILE A 151 -8.29 8.73 10.29
CA ILE A 151 -9.49 7.90 10.23
C ILE A 151 -9.13 6.41 10.30
N ASN A 152 -8.16 5.99 9.51
CA ASN A 152 -7.77 4.58 9.39
C ASN A 152 -7.18 4.02 10.70
N ASN A 153 -6.48 4.85 11.46
CA ASN A 153 -5.84 4.48 12.73
C ASN A 153 -6.79 4.53 13.94
N ASP A 154 -7.96 5.14 13.81
CA ASP A 154 -8.99 5.14 14.87
C ASP A 154 -10.08 4.12 14.54
N PRO A 155 -10.22 3.01 15.33
CA PRO A 155 -11.21 1.97 15.07
C PRO A 155 -12.66 2.50 15.02
N PHE A 156 -12.99 3.54 15.77
CA PHE A 156 -14.31 4.14 15.72
C PHE A 156 -14.55 4.80 14.37
N TRP A 157 -13.64 5.67 13.91
CA TRP A 157 -13.82 6.39 12.66
C TRP A 157 -13.69 5.49 11.42
N ASN A 158 -12.79 4.53 11.45
CA ASN A 158 -12.65 3.55 10.37
C ASN A 158 -13.94 2.76 10.12
N ASN A 159 -14.71 2.50 11.19
CA ASN A 159 -16.01 1.82 11.09
C ASN A 159 -17.18 2.77 10.76
N GLN A 160 -17.01 4.08 10.89
CA GLN A 160 -18.10 5.05 10.68
C GLN A 160 -18.05 5.76 9.32
N ILE A 161 -16.86 5.98 8.75
CA ILE A 161 -16.69 6.78 7.53
C ILE A 161 -16.42 5.84 6.36
N GLU A 162 -17.28 5.92 5.33
CA GLU A 162 -17.15 5.13 4.11
C GLU A 162 -16.36 5.89 3.03
N GLN A 163 -16.68 7.18 2.84
CA GLN A 163 -16.11 7.97 1.76
C GLN A 163 -15.90 9.43 2.18
N ILE A 164 -14.85 10.02 1.61
CA ILE A 164 -14.50 11.44 1.71
C ILE A 164 -14.76 12.07 0.35
N ASN A 165 -15.69 13.00 0.25
CA ASN A 165 -16.00 13.70 -1.00
C ASN A 165 -15.48 15.14 -0.98
N ILE A 166 -14.82 15.56 -2.05
CA ILE A 166 -14.39 16.94 -2.25
C ILE A 166 -15.32 17.56 -3.27
N ASN A 167 -16.20 18.45 -2.81
CA ASN A 167 -17.21 19.07 -3.67
C ASN A 167 -16.62 20.16 -4.58
N ASP A 168 -17.48 20.75 -5.43
CA ASP A 168 -17.06 21.79 -6.40
C ASP A 168 -16.51 23.06 -5.76
N LYS A 169 -16.84 23.32 -4.50
CA LYS A 169 -16.32 24.46 -3.72
C LYS A 169 -15.04 24.09 -2.95
N MET A 170 -14.43 22.95 -3.26
CA MET A 170 -13.24 22.41 -2.57
C MET A 170 -13.46 22.17 -1.08
N LYS A 171 -14.71 21.92 -0.68
CA LYS A 171 -15.07 21.58 0.69
C LYS A 171 -15.19 20.07 0.84
N VAL A 172 -14.85 19.59 2.02
CA VAL A 172 -14.87 18.18 2.37
C VAL A 172 -16.23 17.81 2.96
N GLU A 173 -16.79 16.76 2.44
CA GLU A 173 -18.00 16.10 2.91
C GLU A 173 -17.67 14.64 3.21
N LEU A 174 -18.24 14.08 4.28
CA LEU A 174 -18.07 12.67 4.61
C LEU A 174 -19.38 11.93 4.38
N VAL A 175 -19.28 10.75 3.82
CA VAL A 175 -20.38 9.79 3.70
C VAL A 175 -20.19 8.75 4.82
N PRO A 176 -21.13 8.65 5.77
CA PRO A 176 -21.05 7.65 6.82
C PRO A 176 -21.50 6.28 6.30
N ARG A 177 -21.08 5.22 6.99
CA ARG A 177 -21.55 3.85 6.72
C ARG A 177 -22.97 3.60 7.23
N VAL A 178 -23.37 4.34 8.25
CA VAL A 178 -24.69 4.23 8.89
C VAL A 178 -25.45 5.53 8.77
N GLY A 179 -26.67 5.44 8.26
CA GLY A 179 -27.52 6.60 7.98
C GLY A 179 -27.31 7.18 6.57
N GLU A 180 -28.19 8.13 6.20
CA GLU A 180 -28.18 8.76 4.87
C GLU A 180 -27.72 10.22 4.92
N GLN A 181 -27.28 10.68 6.09
CA GLN A 181 -26.85 12.06 6.29
C GLN A 181 -25.48 12.34 5.66
N VAL A 182 -25.35 13.49 5.03
CA VAL A 182 -24.06 14.01 4.61
C VAL A 182 -23.43 14.81 5.75
N ILE A 183 -22.17 14.52 6.09
CA ILE A 183 -21.44 15.25 7.12
C ILE A 183 -20.57 16.30 6.44
N ILE A 184 -20.89 17.57 6.66
CA ILE A 184 -20.18 18.71 6.08
C ILE A 184 -19.02 19.07 6.99
N MET A 185 -17.81 18.70 6.60
CA MET A 185 -16.56 19.05 7.30
C MET A 185 -16.07 20.46 6.96
N GLY A 186 -16.39 20.95 5.75
CA GLY A 186 -15.83 22.18 5.23
C GLY A 186 -14.37 22.03 4.83
N ASP A 187 -13.46 22.80 5.44
CA ASP A 187 -12.04 22.56 5.34
C ASP A 187 -11.58 21.48 6.34
N LEU A 188 -10.39 20.94 6.15
CA LEU A 188 -9.79 19.98 7.08
C LEU A 188 -8.96 20.65 8.19
N THR A 189 -9.05 21.97 8.36
CA THR A 189 -8.43 22.61 9.51
C THR A 189 -9.14 22.13 10.79
N ARG A 190 -8.37 21.83 11.83
CA ARG A 190 -8.92 21.34 13.10
C ARG A 190 -9.85 20.12 12.98
N TYR A 191 -9.61 19.23 11.99
CA TYR A 191 -10.47 18.06 11.74
C TYR A 191 -10.63 17.18 12.98
N LYS A 192 -9.62 17.06 13.83
CA LYS A 192 -9.70 16.29 15.08
C LYS A 192 -10.78 16.84 16.01
N GLN A 193 -10.83 18.16 16.18
CA GLN A 193 -11.87 18.81 17.01
C GLN A 193 -13.27 18.67 16.40
N LYS A 194 -13.37 18.75 15.06
CA LYS A 194 -14.65 18.53 14.33
C LYS A 194 -15.15 17.11 14.52
N LEU A 195 -14.27 16.13 14.39
CA LEU A 195 -14.62 14.73 14.61
C LEU A 195 -14.98 14.44 16.07
N GLU A 196 -14.33 15.07 17.07
CA GLU A 196 -14.72 14.93 18.46
C GLU A 196 -16.15 15.45 18.72
N LYS A 197 -16.55 16.57 18.10
CA LYS A 197 -17.94 17.06 18.19
C LYS A 197 -18.92 16.07 17.56
N LEU A 198 -18.56 15.52 16.39
CA LEU A 198 -19.36 14.51 15.71
C LEU A 198 -19.51 13.25 16.56
N LYS A 199 -18.43 12.79 17.20
CA LYS A 199 -18.45 11.62 18.08
C LYS A 199 -19.40 11.82 19.27
N LYS A 200 -19.38 12.99 19.88
CA LYS A 200 -20.33 13.33 20.95
C LYS A 200 -21.78 13.32 20.44
N LEU A 201 -22.04 13.88 19.26
CA LEU A 201 -23.36 13.83 18.65
C LEU A 201 -23.80 12.39 18.39
N TYR A 202 -22.93 11.53 17.90
CA TYR A 202 -23.21 10.11 17.64
C TYR A 202 -23.55 9.36 18.92
N LEU A 203 -22.73 9.54 19.97
CA LEU A 203 -22.88 8.79 21.22
C LEU A 203 -24.08 9.27 22.07
N TYR A 204 -24.32 10.59 22.12
CA TYR A 204 -25.27 11.18 23.06
C TYR A 204 -26.48 11.83 22.39
N GLY A 205 -26.43 12.08 21.08
CA GLY A 205 -27.52 12.75 20.36
C GLY A 205 -28.30 11.78 19.49
N LEU A 206 -27.67 11.18 18.48
CA LEU A 206 -28.37 10.37 17.47
C LEU A 206 -28.95 9.06 18.03
N ASN A 207 -28.35 8.51 19.08
CA ASN A 207 -28.90 7.33 19.74
C ASN A 207 -30.26 7.59 20.40
N GLU A 208 -30.49 8.81 20.87
CA GLU A 208 -31.78 9.20 21.50
C GLU A 208 -32.77 9.74 20.45
N MET A 209 -32.27 10.56 19.51
CA MET A 209 -33.12 11.25 18.53
C MET A 209 -33.40 10.44 17.25
N GLY A 210 -32.64 9.37 17.00
CA GLY A 210 -32.72 8.56 15.78
C GLY A 210 -31.79 9.02 14.65
N TRP A 211 -31.12 8.06 14.03
CA TRP A 211 -30.08 8.26 13.02
C TRP A 211 -30.59 8.83 11.68
N ASN A 212 -31.84 8.55 11.34
CA ASN A 212 -32.38 8.86 10.00
C ASN A 212 -33.18 10.18 9.95
N GLN A 213 -33.16 11.00 11.00
CA GLN A 213 -33.92 12.24 11.05
C GLN A 213 -33.27 13.42 10.32
N TYR A 214 -31.95 13.35 10.13
CA TYR A 214 -31.18 14.46 9.58
C TYR A 214 -30.71 14.16 8.15
N LYS A 215 -30.78 15.20 7.30
CA LYS A 215 -30.24 15.21 5.95
C LYS A 215 -28.76 15.58 5.95
N THR A 216 -28.38 16.58 6.77
CA THR A 216 -27.00 17.03 6.87
C THR A 216 -26.60 17.27 8.32
N ILE A 217 -25.31 17.06 8.60
CA ILE A 217 -24.65 17.41 9.87
C ILE A 217 -23.48 18.31 9.51
N ASN A 218 -23.54 19.59 9.88
CA ASN A 218 -22.53 20.59 9.55
C ASN A 218 -21.61 20.85 10.74
N LEU A 219 -20.31 20.65 10.53
CA LEU A 219 -19.22 20.76 11.53
C LEU A 219 -18.34 22.00 11.29
N GLU A 220 -18.66 22.87 10.33
CA GLU A 220 -17.85 24.06 10.00
C GLU A 220 -17.83 25.07 11.15
N TYR A 221 -18.90 25.14 11.93
CA TYR A 221 -19.02 26.08 13.05
C TYR A 221 -18.14 25.66 14.24
N LYS A 222 -17.53 26.67 14.88
CA LYS A 222 -16.49 26.42 15.92
C LYS A 222 -17.06 25.66 17.11
N ASP A 223 -18.18 26.11 17.70
CA ASP A 223 -18.63 25.63 19.00
C ASP A 223 -19.98 24.89 18.94
N GLN A 224 -20.50 24.61 17.75
CA GLN A 224 -21.79 23.94 17.56
C GLN A 224 -21.76 22.96 16.39
N VAL A 225 -22.72 22.06 16.39
CA VAL A 225 -23.06 21.18 15.29
C VAL A 225 -24.45 21.57 14.81
N VAL A 226 -24.58 21.90 13.54
CA VAL A 226 -25.87 22.29 12.94
C VAL A 226 -26.41 21.13 12.13
N CYS A 227 -27.56 20.60 12.51
CA CYS A 227 -28.22 19.51 11.82
C CYS A 227 -29.44 20.01 11.06
N THR A 228 -29.57 19.67 9.79
CA THR A 228 -30.76 19.95 8.97
C THR A 228 -31.61 18.69 8.92
N LYS A 229 -32.89 18.79 9.30
CA LYS A 229 -33.85 17.70 9.19
C LYS A 229 -34.18 17.38 7.73
N LYS A 230 -34.66 16.17 7.48
CA LYS A 230 -35.21 15.74 6.20
C LYS A 230 -36.51 16.47 5.90
#